data_73176b1c67ddefbe117b3a64b0464ff5
#
_entry.id   73176b1c67ddefbe117b3a64b0464ff5
#
_cell.length_a   1.000
_cell.length_b   1.000
_cell.length_c   1.000
_cell.angle_alpha   90.00
_cell.angle_beta   90.00
_cell.angle_gamma   90.00
#
_symmetry.space_group_name_H-M   'P 1'
#
loop_
_entity.id
_entity.type
_entity.pdbx_description
1 polymer ?
#
loop_
_entity_poly.entity_id
_entity_poly.type
_entity_poly.pdbx_seq_one_letter_code
_entity_poly.pdbx_strand_id
1 'polypeptide(L)'
;MTDKEAYFARLVKEQKSTIYTVCYMFSHDEDEVNDLFQETLINLWKGLDGFREESKIGTWIYRVALNTCLLQERKKKKEVPKVPLTMDVNFFEDDDPESKQVRLLHQRIGKLGLVDRALVMMWLEGMSYDEIGEVMGITAQNV
;
A
#
# COMPACT_ATOMS: atom_id res chain seq x y z
N MET A 1 -1.59 -20.50 -20.55
CA MET A 1 -1.60 -19.83 -19.23
C MET A 1 -1.84 -20.85 -18.14
N THR A 2 -1.00 -20.88 -17.11
CA THR A 2 -1.17 -21.79 -15.98
C THR A 2 -2.31 -21.32 -15.08
N ASP A 3 -2.82 -22.21 -14.23
CA ASP A 3 -3.85 -21.84 -13.26
C ASP A 3 -3.35 -20.76 -12.29
N LYS A 4 -2.08 -20.83 -11.90
CA LYS A 4 -1.46 -19.82 -11.04
C LYS A 4 -1.41 -18.47 -11.73
N GLU A 5 -1.03 -18.42 -12.99
CA GLU A 5 -0.98 -17.17 -13.75
C GLU A 5 -2.36 -16.54 -13.90
N ALA A 6 -3.38 -17.34 -14.20
CA ALA A 6 -4.75 -16.86 -14.32
C ALA A 6 -5.28 -16.33 -12.99
N TYR A 7 -5.03 -17.04 -11.90
CA TYR A 7 -5.43 -16.64 -10.56
C TYR A 7 -4.74 -15.33 -10.16
N PHE A 8 -3.42 -15.24 -10.40
CA PHE A 8 -2.65 -14.05 -10.09
C PHE A 8 -3.15 -12.84 -10.88
N ALA A 9 -3.39 -12.99 -12.17
CA ALA A 9 -3.88 -11.90 -13.00
C ALA A 9 -5.21 -11.35 -12.50
N ARG A 10 -6.13 -12.26 -12.13
CA ARG A 10 -7.42 -11.87 -11.56
C ARG A 10 -7.26 -11.15 -10.24
N LEU A 11 -6.39 -11.67 -9.37
CA LEU A 11 -6.12 -11.10 -8.07
C LEU A 11 -5.57 -9.68 -8.19
N VAL A 12 -4.60 -9.48 -9.07
CA VAL A 12 -4.02 -8.16 -9.34
C VAL A 12 -5.09 -7.21 -9.86
N LYS A 13 -5.92 -7.67 -10.79
CA LYS A 13 -6.99 -6.85 -11.34
C LYS A 13 -7.96 -6.37 -10.26
N GLU A 14 -8.33 -7.25 -9.33
CA GLU A 14 -9.24 -6.93 -8.25
C GLU A 14 -8.62 -6.00 -7.20
N GLN A 15 -7.32 -6.14 -6.95
CA GLN A 15 -6.62 -5.45 -5.87
C GLN A 15 -5.70 -4.32 -6.35
N LYS A 16 -5.68 -4.05 -7.64
CA LYS A 16 -4.80 -3.05 -8.24
C LYS A 16 -4.89 -1.69 -7.57
N SER A 17 -6.11 -1.24 -7.33
CA SER A 17 -6.35 0.08 -6.72
C SER A 17 -5.76 0.17 -5.32
N THR A 18 -5.96 -0.87 -4.51
CA THR A 18 -5.41 -0.92 -3.14
C THR A 18 -3.89 -0.93 -3.15
N ILE A 19 -3.29 -1.76 -4.00
CA ILE A 19 -1.83 -1.85 -4.13
C ILE A 19 -1.25 -0.50 -4.55
N TYR A 20 -1.86 0.12 -5.56
CA TYR A 20 -1.39 1.41 -6.07
C TYR A 20 -1.49 2.50 -5.00
N THR A 21 -2.59 2.53 -4.25
CA THR A 21 -2.79 3.51 -3.18
C THR A 21 -1.71 3.39 -2.11
N VAL A 22 -1.39 2.16 -1.68
CA VAL A 22 -0.32 1.93 -0.71
C VAL A 22 1.02 2.43 -1.26
N CYS A 23 1.35 2.06 -2.48
CA CYS A 23 2.61 2.48 -3.10
C CYS A 23 2.68 4.01 -3.24
N TYR A 24 1.59 4.64 -3.61
CA TYR A 24 1.50 6.09 -3.75
C TYR A 24 1.79 6.79 -2.41
N MET A 25 1.18 6.31 -1.33
CA MET A 25 1.31 6.95 -0.02
C MET A 25 2.70 6.85 0.57
N PHE A 26 3.51 5.90 0.12
CA PHE A 26 4.88 5.72 0.62
C PHE A 26 5.93 6.11 -0.42
N SER A 27 5.51 6.79 -1.49
CA SER A 27 6.42 7.20 -2.56
C SER A 27 6.68 8.70 -2.52
N HIS A 28 7.76 9.11 -3.17
CA HIS A 28 8.18 10.51 -3.25
C HIS A 28 7.99 11.10 -4.66
N ASP A 29 7.82 10.25 -5.69
CA ASP A 29 7.58 10.68 -7.07
C ASP A 29 6.89 9.54 -7.85
N GLU A 30 6.45 9.85 -9.09
CA GLU A 30 5.72 8.89 -9.92
C GLU A 30 6.57 7.67 -10.32
N ASP A 31 7.84 7.86 -10.59
CA ASP A 31 8.72 6.76 -10.94
C ASP A 31 8.84 5.79 -9.78
N GLU A 32 8.92 6.32 -8.57
CA GLU A 32 8.96 5.50 -7.36
C GLU A 32 7.66 4.74 -7.15
N VAL A 33 6.50 5.36 -7.40
CA VAL A 33 5.21 4.66 -7.31
C VAL A 33 5.21 3.44 -8.23
N ASN A 34 5.62 3.63 -9.47
CA ASN A 34 5.65 2.57 -10.47
C ASN A 34 6.62 1.46 -10.09
N ASP A 35 7.80 1.83 -9.60
CA ASP A 35 8.79 0.85 -9.17
C ASP A 35 8.29 0.03 -7.98
N LEU A 36 7.67 0.68 -6.99
CA LEU A 36 7.11 0.00 -5.84
C LEU A 36 5.94 -0.90 -6.22
N PHE A 37 5.12 -0.44 -7.16
CA PHE A 37 4.00 -1.24 -7.67
C PHE A 37 4.52 -2.53 -8.31
N GLN A 38 5.52 -2.41 -9.19
CA GLN A 38 6.11 -3.57 -9.86
C GLN A 38 6.79 -4.51 -8.86
N GLU A 39 7.54 -3.94 -7.93
CA GLU A 39 8.21 -4.74 -6.89
C GLU A 39 7.20 -5.48 -6.03
N THR A 40 6.09 -4.84 -5.70
CA THR A 40 5.01 -5.47 -4.95
C THR A 40 4.43 -6.64 -5.73
N LEU A 41 4.19 -6.48 -7.05
CA LEU A 41 3.69 -7.56 -7.87
C LEU A 41 4.65 -8.75 -7.90
N ILE A 42 5.94 -8.49 -7.99
CA ILE A 42 6.96 -9.54 -7.95
C ILE A 42 6.90 -10.29 -6.61
N ASN A 43 6.81 -9.55 -5.52
CA ASN A 43 6.75 -10.14 -4.17
C ASN A 43 5.46 -10.93 -3.96
N LEU A 44 4.34 -10.47 -4.49
CA LEU A 44 3.08 -11.21 -4.45
C LEU A 44 3.18 -12.51 -5.24
N TRP A 45 3.77 -12.47 -6.42
CA TRP A 45 3.96 -13.66 -7.24
C TRP A 45 4.81 -14.69 -6.51
N LYS A 46 5.93 -14.25 -5.94
CA LYS A 46 6.84 -15.15 -5.22
C LYS A 46 6.20 -15.74 -3.96
N GLY A 47 5.36 -14.96 -3.28
CA GLY A 47 4.76 -15.39 -2.04
C GLY A 47 3.46 -16.17 -2.18
N LEU A 48 2.86 -16.18 -3.38
CA LEU A 48 1.54 -16.76 -3.59
C LEU A 48 1.48 -18.25 -3.25
N ASP A 49 2.52 -19.00 -3.61
CA ASP A 49 2.58 -20.44 -3.32
C ASP A 49 2.62 -20.72 -1.81
N GLY A 50 3.16 -19.79 -1.04
CA GLY A 50 3.26 -19.93 0.42
C GLY A 50 2.06 -19.38 1.17
N PHE A 51 1.10 -18.80 0.47
CA PHE A 51 -0.10 -18.27 1.10
C PHE A 51 -1.02 -19.43 1.52
N ARG A 52 -1.27 -19.56 2.82
CA ARG A 52 -2.01 -20.69 3.41
C ARG A 52 -3.40 -20.33 3.88
N GLU A 53 -3.93 -19.20 3.44
CA GLU A 53 -5.27 -18.74 3.82
C GLU A 53 -5.45 -18.55 5.34
N GLU A 54 -4.35 -18.32 6.07
CA GLU A 54 -4.39 -18.00 7.49
C GLU A 54 -4.98 -16.63 7.77
N SER A 55 -5.03 -15.77 6.73
CA SER A 55 -5.67 -14.47 6.77
C SER A 55 -6.44 -14.27 5.47
N LYS A 56 -7.25 -13.22 5.42
CA LYS A 56 -7.96 -12.86 4.19
C LYS A 56 -6.93 -12.47 3.13
N ILE A 57 -7.22 -12.82 1.88
CA ILE A 57 -6.31 -12.53 0.77
C ILE A 57 -6.00 -11.02 0.66
N GLY A 58 -6.99 -10.17 0.90
CA GLY A 58 -6.78 -8.73 0.88
C GLY A 58 -5.82 -8.25 1.96
N THR A 59 -5.90 -8.82 3.15
CA THR A 59 -5.00 -8.52 4.26
C THR A 59 -3.57 -8.94 3.91
N TRP A 60 -3.40 -10.12 3.33
CA TRP A 60 -2.09 -10.60 2.90
C TRP A 60 -1.49 -9.70 1.83
N ILE A 61 -2.28 -9.31 0.84
CA ILE A 61 -1.82 -8.40 -0.23
C ILE A 61 -1.39 -7.06 0.35
N TYR A 62 -2.18 -6.52 1.26
CA TYR A 62 -1.85 -5.26 1.92
C TYR A 62 -0.53 -5.37 2.69
N ARG A 63 -0.35 -6.47 3.41
CA ARG A 63 0.89 -6.74 4.14
C ARG A 63 2.10 -6.77 3.20
N VAL A 64 2.00 -7.48 2.08
CA VAL A 64 3.10 -7.54 1.11
C VAL A 64 3.41 -6.17 0.53
N ALA A 65 2.38 -5.43 0.14
CA ALA A 65 2.56 -4.07 -0.40
C ALA A 65 3.21 -3.14 0.62
N LEU A 66 2.71 -3.15 1.84
CA LEU A 66 3.24 -2.32 2.92
C LEU A 66 4.69 -2.67 3.24
N ASN A 67 5.00 -3.96 3.38
CA ASN A 67 6.35 -4.40 3.66
C ASN A 67 7.32 -4.01 2.55
N THR A 68 6.89 -4.11 1.29
CA THR A 68 7.69 -3.69 0.15
C THR A 68 8.03 -2.19 0.26
N CYS A 69 7.05 -1.37 0.55
CA CYS A 69 7.24 0.08 0.67
C CYS A 69 8.13 0.44 1.86
N LEU A 70 7.91 -0.18 3.01
CA LEU A 70 8.71 0.10 4.21
C LEU A 70 10.16 -0.32 4.03
N LEU A 71 10.41 -1.43 3.35
CA LEU A 71 11.76 -1.89 3.07
C LEU A 71 12.50 -0.90 2.18
N GLN A 72 11.84 -0.38 1.17
CA GLN A 72 12.43 0.64 0.28
C GLN A 72 12.73 1.93 1.04
N GLU A 73 11.85 2.35 1.94
CA GLU A 73 12.09 3.54 2.75
C GLU A 73 13.32 3.37 3.66
N ARG A 74 13.52 2.18 4.22
CA ARG A 74 14.72 1.89 5.02
C ARG A 74 15.99 2.03 4.20
N LYS A 75 15.98 1.57 2.95
CA LYS A 75 17.12 1.70 2.05
C LYS A 75 17.40 3.16 1.70
N LYS A 76 16.36 3.97 1.59
CA LYS A 76 16.47 5.37 1.18
C LYS A 76 16.91 6.33 2.28
N LYS A 77 16.80 5.95 3.54
CA LYS A 77 17.30 6.77 4.65
C LYS A 77 18.80 7.05 4.54
N LYS A 78 19.51 6.30 3.70
CA LYS A 78 20.94 6.47 3.43
C LYS A 78 21.22 7.31 2.20
N GLU A 79 20.20 7.80 1.52
CA GLU A 79 20.32 8.59 0.30
C GLU A 79 19.93 10.05 0.53
N VAL A 80 20.21 10.89 -0.47
CA VAL A 80 19.88 12.33 -0.43
C VAL A 80 18.37 12.51 -0.30
N PRO A 81 17.90 13.44 0.57
CA PRO A 81 16.46 13.69 0.69
C PRO A 81 15.84 14.07 -0.66
N LYS A 82 14.70 13.45 -0.96
CA LYS A 82 13.93 13.75 -2.16
C LYS A 82 12.81 14.73 -1.85
N VAL A 83 12.39 15.46 -2.88
CA VAL A 83 11.24 16.35 -2.75
C VAL A 83 10.00 15.50 -2.47
N PRO A 84 9.21 15.87 -1.43
CA PRO A 84 8.00 15.11 -1.15
C PRO A 84 7.06 15.06 -2.34
N LEU A 85 6.40 13.92 -2.54
CA LEU A 85 5.40 13.77 -3.57
C LEU A 85 4.21 14.66 -3.24
N THR A 86 3.91 15.59 -4.14
CA THR A 86 2.65 16.33 -4.07
C THR A 86 1.61 15.52 -4.83
N MET A 87 0.42 15.40 -4.24
CA MET A 87 -0.64 14.65 -4.88
C MET A 87 -0.96 15.28 -6.23
N ASP A 88 -0.83 14.48 -7.30
CA ASP A 88 -1.13 14.92 -8.65
C ASP A 88 -2.65 15.14 -8.78
N VAL A 89 -3.02 16.34 -9.23
CA VAL A 89 -4.42 16.70 -9.46
C VAL A 89 -5.06 15.75 -10.48
N ASN A 90 -4.28 15.22 -11.41
CA ASN A 90 -4.75 14.29 -12.43
C ASN A 90 -5.00 12.88 -11.92
N PHE A 91 -4.52 12.55 -10.73
CA PHE A 91 -4.75 11.23 -10.11
C PHE A 91 -6.22 11.06 -9.75
N PHE A 92 -6.86 12.13 -9.31
CA PHE A 92 -8.30 12.19 -9.05
C PHE A 92 -8.89 13.20 -10.04
N GLU A 93 -9.42 12.73 -11.13
CA GLU A 93 -9.83 13.52 -12.30
C GLU A 93 -10.97 14.52 -12.08
N ASP A 94 -11.30 14.87 -10.86
CA ASP A 94 -12.53 15.60 -10.61
C ASP A 94 -12.37 16.90 -9.85
N ASP A 95 -13.11 17.92 -10.31
CA ASP A 95 -13.41 19.11 -9.54
C ASP A 95 -14.53 18.87 -8.52
N ASP A 96 -14.92 17.62 -8.32
CA ASP A 96 -15.93 17.22 -7.35
C ASP A 96 -15.44 17.55 -5.92
N PRO A 97 -16.28 18.18 -5.09
CA PRO A 97 -15.93 18.45 -3.68
C PRO A 97 -15.49 17.21 -2.90
N GLU A 98 -16.08 16.05 -3.20
CA GLU A 98 -15.70 14.79 -2.56
C GLU A 98 -14.28 14.41 -2.93
N SER A 99 -13.88 14.55 -4.18
CA SER A 99 -12.50 14.28 -4.63
C SER A 99 -11.50 15.23 -3.98
N LYS A 100 -11.88 16.49 -3.78
CA LYS A 100 -11.03 17.46 -3.07
C LYS A 100 -10.83 17.08 -1.63
N GLN A 101 -11.87 16.58 -0.96
CA GLN A 101 -11.77 16.12 0.43
C GLN A 101 -10.86 14.89 0.53
N VAL A 102 -10.97 13.96 -0.39
CA VAL A 102 -10.11 12.78 -0.44
C VAL A 102 -8.65 13.18 -0.64
N ARG A 103 -8.38 14.10 -1.56
CA ARG A 103 -7.03 14.60 -1.79
C ARG A 103 -6.44 15.25 -0.54
N LEU A 104 -7.24 16.07 0.14
CA LEU A 104 -6.81 16.73 1.36
C LEU A 104 -6.49 15.72 2.45
N LEU A 105 -7.33 14.70 2.59
CA LEU A 105 -7.11 13.61 3.54
C LEU A 105 -5.79 12.91 3.25
N HIS A 106 -5.54 12.55 2.00
CA HIS A 106 -4.29 11.89 1.61
C HIS A 106 -3.07 12.76 1.88
N GLN A 107 -3.17 14.07 1.63
CA GLN A 107 -2.08 15.00 1.93
C GLN A 107 -1.76 15.02 3.42
N ARG A 108 -2.79 15.03 4.26
CA ARG A 108 -2.61 15.04 5.72
C ARG A 108 -2.03 13.72 6.22
N ILE A 109 -2.50 12.60 5.67
CA ILE A 109 -1.96 11.28 6.00
C ILE A 109 -0.48 11.22 5.62
N GLY A 110 -0.12 11.78 4.46
CA GLY A 110 1.26 11.80 3.97
C GLY A 110 2.23 12.56 4.88
N LYS A 111 1.71 13.42 5.77
CA LYS A 111 2.54 14.14 6.75
C LYS A 111 2.83 13.32 8.01
N LEU A 112 2.15 12.20 8.20
CA LEU A 112 2.37 11.33 9.34
C LEU A 112 3.67 10.54 9.18
N GLY A 113 4.24 10.10 10.28
CA GLY A 113 5.36 9.15 10.24
C GLY A 113 4.93 7.84 9.58
N LEU A 114 5.89 7.02 9.18
CA LEU A 114 5.62 5.80 8.41
C LEU A 114 4.68 4.85 9.15
N VAL A 115 4.88 4.62 10.44
CA VAL A 115 4.06 3.68 11.21
C VAL A 115 2.64 4.23 11.37
N ASP A 116 2.50 5.49 11.74
CA ASP A 116 1.18 6.11 11.91
C ASP A 116 0.42 6.15 10.60
N ARG A 117 1.11 6.45 9.51
CA ARG A 117 0.52 6.45 8.16
C ARG A 117 -0.03 5.07 7.80
N ALA A 118 0.76 4.03 8.07
CA ALA A 118 0.35 2.65 7.80
C ALA A 118 -0.90 2.27 8.62
N LEU A 119 -0.92 2.62 9.89
CA LEU A 119 -2.04 2.33 10.77
C LEU A 119 -3.33 3.01 10.29
N VAL A 120 -3.24 4.29 9.96
CA VAL A 120 -4.40 5.06 9.48
C VAL A 120 -4.91 4.49 8.16
N MET A 121 -4.02 4.17 7.24
CA MET A 121 -4.41 3.64 5.94
C MET A 121 -5.12 2.30 6.07
N MET A 122 -4.64 1.41 6.93
CA MET A 122 -5.27 0.12 7.16
C MET A 122 -6.65 0.27 7.80
N TRP A 123 -6.77 1.21 8.73
CA TRP A 123 -8.06 1.50 9.35
C TRP A 123 -9.06 2.02 8.32
N LEU A 124 -8.63 2.89 7.43
CA LEU A 124 -9.48 3.43 6.36
C LEU A 124 -9.92 2.34 5.37
N GLU A 125 -9.11 1.29 5.18
CA GLU A 125 -9.48 0.15 4.35
C GLU A 125 -10.49 -0.77 5.03
N GLY A 126 -10.90 -0.46 6.24
CA GLY A 126 -11.87 -1.26 6.97
C GLY A 126 -11.30 -2.48 7.66
N MET A 127 -9.99 -2.53 7.84
CA MET A 127 -9.35 -3.65 8.52
C MET A 127 -9.64 -3.61 10.02
N SER A 128 -9.87 -4.77 10.61
CA SER A 128 -10.05 -4.87 12.06
C SER A 128 -8.72 -4.62 12.78
N TYR A 129 -8.80 -4.33 14.07
CA TYR A 129 -7.59 -4.16 14.89
C TYR A 129 -6.75 -5.43 14.93
N ASP A 130 -7.39 -6.61 14.93
CA ASP A 130 -6.68 -7.89 14.84
C ASP A 130 -5.91 -8.01 13.54
N GLU A 131 -6.54 -7.66 12.43
CA GLU A 131 -5.90 -7.68 11.10
C GLU A 131 -4.75 -6.69 11.02
N ILE A 132 -4.95 -5.47 11.52
CA ILE A 132 -3.91 -4.44 11.55
C ILE A 132 -2.74 -4.91 12.41
N GLY A 133 -3.03 -5.48 13.58
CA GLY A 133 -2.00 -6.01 14.47
C GLY A 133 -1.20 -7.12 13.82
N GLU A 134 -1.86 -7.99 13.04
CA GLU A 134 -1.19 -9.05 12.29
C GLU A 134 -0.21 -8.49 11.26
N VAL A 135 -0.63 -7.46 10.52
CA VAL A 135 0.23 -6.81 9.52
C VAL A 135 1.42 -6.12 10.19
N MET A 136 1.18 -5.41 11.27
CA MET A 136 2.20 -4.61 11.95
C MET A 136 3.06 -5.40 12.93
N GLY A 137 2.64 -6.62 13.29
CA GLY A 137 3.37 -7.42 14.26
C GLY A 137 3.17 -6.97 15.70
N ILE A 138 2.03 -6.37 16.01
CA ILE A 138 1.67 -5.91 17.36
C ILE A 138 0.30 -6.48 17.75
N THR A 139 -0.03 -6.38 19.04
CA THR A 139 -1.34 -6.86 19.51
C THR A 139 -2.44 -5.88 19.11
N ALA A 140 -3.68 -6.40 18.97
CA ALA A 140 -4.84 -5.56 18.67
C ALA A 140 -5.02 -4.45 19.71
N GLN A 141 -4.68 -4.73 20.96
CA GLN A 141 -4.78 -3.76 22.05
C GLN A 141 -3.83 -2.56 21.84
N ASN A 142 -2.67 -2.79 21.22
CA ASN A 142 -1.69 -1.73 20.95
C ASN A 142 -1.98 -0.97 19.65
N VAL A 143 -2.85 -1.49 18.79
CA VAL A 143 -3.28 -0.79 17.61
C VAL A 143 -4.10 0.44 17.99
#